data_6edc2d4a1e5340ed509551554937cecf
#
_entry.id   6edc2d4a1e5340ed509551554937cecf
#
_cell.length_a   1.000
_cell.length_b   1.000
_cell.length_c   1.000
_cell.angle_alpha   90.00
_cell.angle_beta   90.00
_cell.angle_gamma   90.00
#
_symmetry.space_group_name_H-M   'P 1'
#
loop_
_entity.id
_entity.type
_entity.pdbx_description
1 polymer ?
#
loop_
_entity_poly.entity_id
_entity_poly.type
_entity_poly.pdbx_seq_one_letter_code
_entity_poly.pdbx_strand_id
1 'polypeptide(L)'
;CGCVVAATGSAAGITYLMGGNYEEITYAIKNMIANISGMICDGAKPGCALKVTSGVSTAIFSAYLAMQHSYADSTEGIVEDDIDRTIRNLTRIGHDGMQVTDDLILDIMTHKQ
;
A
#
# COMPACT_ATOMS: atom_id res chain seq x y z
N CYS A 1 0.50 1.78 -7.83
CA CYS A 1 1.41 2.93 -7.70
C CYS A 1 2.71 2.52 -7.02
N GLY A 2 3.84 2.92 -7.58
CA GLY A 2 5.16 2.62 -7.00
C GLY A 2 5.34 3.18 -5.59
N CYS A 3 4.71 4.33 -5.29
CA CYS A 3 4.73 4.93 -3.95
C CYS A 3 4.10 4.01 -2.91
N VAL A 4 3.05 3.28 -3.26
CA VAL A 4 2.36 2.36 -2.34
C VAL A 4 3.30 1.22 -1.96
N VAL A 5 3.99 0.63 -2.93
CA VAL A 5 4.93 -0.48 -2.72
C VAL A 5 6.11 0.00 -1.87
N ALA A 6 6.71 1.14 -2.26
CA ALA A 6 7.84 1.71 -1.53
C ALA A 6 7.47 2.10 -0.09
N ALA A 7 6.29 2.71 0.10
CA ALA A 7 5.80 3.09 1.42
C ALA A 7 5.51 1.86 2.30
N THR A 8 5.01 0.78 1.70
CA THR A 8 4.79 -0.48 2.42
C THR A 8 6.12 -1.05 2.93
N GLY A 9 7.14 -1.05 2.09
CA GLY A 9 8.50 -1.43 2.50
C GLY A 9 9.05 -0.52 3.60
N SER A 10 8.80 0.78 3.50
CA SER A 10 9.20 1.76 4.52
C SER A 10 8.52 1.50 5.85
N ALA A 11 7.23 1.16 5.84
CA ALA A 11 6.49 0.82 7.07
C ALA A 11 7.10 -0.38 7.76
N ALA A 12 7.47 -1.41 7.00
CA ALA A 12 8.14 -2.59 7.53
C ALA A 12 9.51 -2.22 8.15
N GLY A 13 10.29 -1.39 7.45
CA GLY A 13 11.59 -0.93 7.93
C GLY A 13 11.50 -0.07 9.19
N ILE A 14 10.54 0.85 9.23
CA ILE A 14 10.30 1.70 10.41
C ILE A 14 9.92 0.83 11.61
N THR A 15 9.02 -0.14 11.42
CA THR A 15 8.62 -1.06 12.49
C THR A 15 9.81 -1.84 13.02
N TYR A 16 10.68 -2.32 12.13
CA TYR A 16 11.90 -3.00 12.51
C TYR A 16 12.83 -2.09 13.34
N LEU A 17 13.01 -0.84 12.91
CA LEU A 17 13.85 0.14 13.63
C LEU A 17 13.26 0.52 14.99
N MET A 18 11.96 0.44 15.16
CA MET A 18 11.29 0.66 16.45
C MET A 18 11.39 -0.55 17.39
N GLY A 19 12.09 -1.60 16.98
CA GLY A 19 12.25 -2.82 17.76
C GLY A 19 11.15 -3.85 17.54
N GLY A 20 10.37 -3.70 16.47
CA GLY A 20 9.30 -4.63 16.16
C GLY A 20 9.81 -6.01 15.76
N ASN A 21 9.08 -7.05 16.16
CA ASN A 21 9.35 -8.43 15.76
C ASN A 21 8.70 -8.73 14.40
N TYR A 22 8.87 -9.95 13.91
CA TYR A 22 8.30 -10.37 12.63
C TYR A 22 6.78 -10.15 12.57
N GLU A 23 6.07 -10.49 13.64
CA GLU A 23 4.63 -10.37 13.70
C GLU A 23 4.19 -8.90 13.59
N GLU A 24 4.87 -8.01 14.30
CA GLU A 24 4.60 -6.57 14.26
C GLU A 24 4.91 -5.97 12.88
N ILE A 25 5.96 -6.46 12.23
CA ILE A 25 6.27 -6.06 10.85
C ILE A 25 5.14 -6.48 9.90
N THR A 26 4.58 -7.69 10.05
CA THR A 26 3.45 -8.13 9.24
C THR A 26 2.20 -7.28 9.50
N TYR A 27 1.98 -6.84 10.73
CA TYR A 27 0.89 -5.94 11.07
C TYR A 27 1.03 -4.59 10.34
N ALA A 28 2.24 -4.04 10.31
CA ALA A 28 2.49 -2.79 9.60
C ALA A 28 2.19 -2.92 8.10
N ILE A 29 2.59 -4.01 7.48
CA ILE A 29 2.32 -4.29 6.07
C ILE A 29 0.81 -4.41 5.83
N LYS A 30 0.09 -5.13 6.69
CA LYS A 30 -1.37 -5.28 6.59
C LYS A 30 -2.07 -3.93 6.71
N ASN A 31 -1.63 -3.07 7.63
CA ASN A 31 -2.17 -1.73 7.79
C ASN A 31 -1.98 -0.90 6.52
N MET A 32 -0.81 -0.98 5.88
CA MET A 32 -0.54 -0.28 4.63
C MET A 32 -1.46 -0.76 3.52
N ILE A 33 -1.61 -2.06 3.36
CA ILE A 33 -2.46 -2.64 2.32
C ILE A 33 -3.92 -2.26 2.54
N ALA A 34 -4.40 -2.31 3.77
CA ALA A 34 -5.78 -1.94 4.10
C ALA A 34 -6.06 -0.45 3.82
N ASN A 35 -5.05 0.40 3.98
CA ASN A 35 -5.23 1.85 3.90
C ASN A 35 -5.08 2.38 2.46
N ILE A 36 -3.99 2.05 1.78
CA ILE A 36 -3.65 2.74 0.53
C ILE A 36 -3.59 1.83 -0.69
N SER A 37 -4.18 0.64 -0.64
CA SER A 37 -4.25 -0.26 -1.79
C SER A 37 -5.01 0.33 -2.98
N GLY A 38 -5.87 1.32 -2.74
CA GLY A 38 -6.65 1.99 -3.78
C GLY A 38 -5.94 3.13 -4.49
N MET A 39 -4.69 3.42 -4.16
CA MET A 39 -3.94 4.51 -4.79
C MET A 39 -3.48 4.09 -6.18
N ILE A 40 -4.10 4.67 -7.21
CA ILE A 40 -3.81 4.34 -8.60
C ILE A 40 -2.71 5.23 -9.18
N CYS A 41 -2.04 4.73 -10.22
CA CYS A 41 -1.07 5.49 -10.99
C CYS A 41 -1.75 6.11 -12.21
N ASP A 42 -1.68 7.43 -12.33
CA ASP A 42 -2.21 8.19 -13.46
C ASP A 42 -1.10 8.91 -14.24
N GLY A 43 0.08 8.31 -14.28
CA GLY A 43 1.26 8.80 -14.98
C GLY A 43 2.26 9.49 -14.06
N ALA A 44 3.53 9.50 -14.47
CA ALA A 44 4.59 10.19 -13.73
C ALA A 44 4.42 11.71 -13.91
N LYS A 45 4.28 12.43 -12.79
CA LYS A 45 4.01 13.87 -12.80
C LYS A 45 4.44 14.50 -11.49
N PRO A 46 4.57 15.84 -11.44
CA PRO A 46 4.90 16.55 -10.19
C PRO A 46 3.95 16.24 -9.04
N GLY A 47 2.66 15.99 -9.32
CA GLY A 47 1.68 15.60 -8.31
C GLY A 47 2.00 14.31 -7.58
N CYS A 48 2.90 13.49 -8.11
CA CYS A 48 3.39 12.27 -7.43
C CYS A 48 4.07 12.59 -6.10
N ALA A 49 4.60 13.80 -5.92
CA ALA A 49 5.13 14.24 -4.64
C ALA A 49 4.08 14.21 -3.53
N LEU A 50 2.82 14.48 -3.86
CA LEU A 50 1.71 14.38 -2.91
C LEU A 50 1.46 12.93 -2.50
N LYS A 51 1.59 12.01 -3.44
CA LYS A 51 1.45 10.57 -3.15
C LYS A 51 2.58 10.07 -2.25
N VAL A 52 3.80 10.56 -2.46
CA VAL A 52 4.94 10.26 -1.59
C VAL A 52 4.66 10.75 -0.17
N THR A 53 4.16 11.97 -0.02
CA THR A 53 3.79 12.53 1.29
C THR A 53 2.73 11.66 1.98
N SER A 54 1.69 11.28 1.27
CA SER A 54 0.65 10.38 1.79
C SER A 54 1.23 9.02 2.18
N GLY A 55 2.11 8.48 1.34
CA GLY A 55 2.76 7.20 1.60
C GLY A 55 3.63 7.22 2.85
N VAL A 56 4.47 8.25 3.01
CA VAL A 56 5.35 8.40 4.18
C VAL A 56 4.52 8.55 5.46
N SER A 57 3.52 9.42 5.46
CA SER A 57 2.65 9.63 6.61
C SER A 57 1.93 8.35 7.01
N THR A 58 1.40 7.62 6.03
CA THR A 58 0.72 6.34 6.26
C THR A 58 1.69 5.27 6.77
N ALA A 59 2.93 5.25 6.25
CA ALA A 59 3.94 4.30 6.69
C ALA A 59 4.29 4.48 8.17
N ILE A 60 4.50 5.72 8.60
CA ILE A 60 4.80 6.05 10.00
C ILE A 60 3.61 5.67 10.90
N PHE A 61 2.41 6.04 10.50
CA PHE A 61 1.20 5.74 11.24
C PHE A 61 0.93 4.23 11.34
N SER A 62 1.12 3.51 10.23
CA SER A 62 0.93 2.06 10.18
C SER A 62 1.93 1.33 11.08
N ALA A 63 3.19 1.78 11.10
CA ALA A 63 4.21 1.22 11.99
C ALA A 63 3.86 1.48 13.46
N TYR A 64 3.43 2.70 13.79
CA TYR A 64 3.01 3.05 15.15
C TYR A 64 1.85 2.16 15.61
N LEU A 65 0.81 2.01 14.79
CA LEU A 65 -0.32 1.15 15.09
C LEU A 65 0.11 -0.31 15.28
N ALA A 66 1.01 -0.81 14.43
CA ALA A 66 1.52 -2.17 14.53
C ALA A 66 2.24 -2.41 15.85
N MET A 67 3.01 -1.45 16.33
CA MET A 67 3.70 -1.55 17.62
C MET A 67 2.72 -1.51 18.80
N GLN A 68 1.53 -0.96 18.60
CA GLN A 68 0.43 -0.98 19.57
C GLN A 68 -0.45 -2.23 19.42
N HIS A 69 -0.09 -3.16 18.54
CA HIS A 69 -0.87 -4.35 18.19
C HIS A 69 -2.25 -4.02 17.63
N SER A 70 -2.37 -2.84 16.99
CA SER A 70 -3.55 -2.44 16.23
C SER A 70 -3.27 -2.66 14.75
N TYR A 71 -4.06 -3.50 14.10
CA TYR A 71 -3.83 -3.87 12.71
C TYR A 71 -5.12 -4.33 12.04
N ALA A 72 -5.13 -4.19 10.71
CA ALA A 72 -6.20 -4.75 9.89
C ALA A 72 -6.12 -6.27 9.90
N ASP A 73 -7.22 -6.92 10.21
CA ASP A 73 -7.27 -8.38 10.31
C ASP A 73 -7.98 -9.04 9.11
N SER A 74 -8.10 -10.35 9.17
CA SER A 74 -8.67 -11.15 8.08
C SER A 74 -10.16 -10.89 7.82
N THR A 75 -10.81 -10.09 8.63
CA THR A 75 -12.21 -9.68 8.39
C THR A 75 -12.31 -8.44 7.52
N GLU A 76 -11.18 -7.81 7.17
CA GLU A 76 -11.14 -6.54 6.47
C GLU A 76 -10.64 -6.70 5.03
N GLY A 77 -11.55 -6.57 4.09
CA GLY A 77 -11.24 -6.48 2.67
C GLY A 77 -10.38 -7.64 2.16
N ILE A 78 -9.22 -7.30 1.59
CA ILE A 78 -8.30 -8.29 1.01
C ILE A 78 -7.24 -8.79 1.99
N VAL A 79 -7.28 -8.34 3.23
CA VAL A 79 -6.33 -8.75 4.26
C VAL A 79 -6.67 -10.17 4.72
N GLU A 80 -5.64 -11.01 4.83
CA GLU A 80 -5.74 -12.37 5.35
C GLU A 80 -4.80 -12.54 6.54
N ASP A 81 -4.92 -13.62 7.28
CA ASP A 81 -4.04 -13.89 8.41
C ASP A 81 -2.60 -14.09 7.95
N ASP A 82 -2.41 -14.79 6.81
CA ASP A 82 -1.12 -15.00 6.22
C ASP A 82 -0.68 -13.77 5.43
N ILE A 83 0.49 -13.22 5.76
CA ILE A 83 1.03 -12.04 5.08
C ILE A 83 1.31 -12.31 3.60
N ASP A 84 1.79 -13.48 3.24
CA ASP A 84 2.06 -13.82 1.85
C ASP A 84 0.78 -13.86 1.02
N ARG A 85 -0.31 -14.35 1.58
CA ARG A 85 -1.62 -14.34 0.90
C ARG A 85 -2.15 -12.92 0.75
N THR A 86 -1.96 -12.08 1.75
CA THR A 86 -2.36 -10.68 1.70
C THR A 86 -1.63 -9.96 0.58
N ILE A 87 -0.31 -10.15 0.48
CA ILE A 87 0.51 -9.57 -0.58
C ILE A 87 0.09 -10.11 -1.95
N ARG A 88 -0.19 -11.40 -2.05
CA ARG A 88 -0.68 -11.99 -3.31
C ARG A 88 -2.02 -11.41 -3.74
N ASN A 89 -2.92 -11.17 -2.80
CA ASN A 89 -4.20 -10.53 -3.10
C ASN A 89 -3.99 -9.14 -3.70
N LEU A 90 -3.11 -8.34 -3.11
CA LEU A 90 -2.77 -7.04 -3.62
C LEU A 90 -2.14 -7.13 -5.02
N THR A 91 -1.20 -8.04 -5.21
CA THR A 91 -0.52 -8.26 -6.49
C THR A 91 -1.50 -8.70 -7.57
N ARG A 92 -2.44 -9.56 -7.22
CA ARG A 92 -3.48 -10.03 -8.15
C ARG A 92 -4.36 -8.88 -8.62
N ILE A 93 -4.76 -8.00 -7.72
CA ILE A 93 -5.52 -6.79 -8.09
C ILE A 93 -4.68 -5.93 -9.03
N GLY A 94 -3.41 -5.73 -8.70
CA GLY A 94 -2.50 -4.93 -9.52
C GLY A 94 -2.30 -5.51 -10.93
N HIS A 95 -2.19 -6.83 -11.04
CA HIS A 95 -1.97 -7.49 -12.33
C HIS A 95 -3.26 -7.61 -13.14
N ASP A 96 -4.32 -8.16 -12.53
CA ASP A 96 -5.54 -8.51 -13.27
C ASP A 96 -6.55 -7.36 -13.30
N GLY A 97 -6.68 -6.60 -12.22
CA GLY A 97 -7.69 -5.55 -12.08
C GLY A 97 -7.25 -4.20 -12.63
N MET A 98 -5.95 -3.91 -12.58
CA MET A 98 -5.44 -2.61 -13.02
C MET A 98 -5.22 -2.50 -14.52
N GLN A 99 -5.21 -3.58 -15.28
CA GLN A 99 -5.02 -3.54 -16.72
C GLN A 99 -6.05 -2.67 -17.42
N VAL A 100 -7.33 -2.90 -17.14
CA VAL A 100 -8.43 -2.09 -17.69
C VAL A 100 -8.36 -0.66 -17.17
N THR A 101 -8.05 -0.49 -15.90
CA THR A 101 -7.91 0.83 -15.28
C THR A 101 -6.77 1.62 -15.92
N ASP A 102 -5.61 0.99 -16.13
CA ASP A 102 -4.45 1.64 -16.75
C ASP A 102 -4.75 2.04 -18.19
N ASP A 103 -5.42 1.18 -18.96
CA ASP A 103 -5.83 1.48 -20.32
C ASP A 103 -6.79 2.67 -20.37
N LEU A 104 -7.74 2.72 -19.44
CA LEU A 104 -8.70 3.82 -19.35
C LEU A 104 -8.01 5.13 -18.98
N ILE A 105 -7.08 5.09 -18.03
CA ILE A 105 -6.32 6.28 -17.63
C ILE A 105 -5.49 6.80 -18.81
N LEU A 106 -4.83 5.92 -19.55
CA LEU A 106 -4.05 6.28 -20.72
C LEU A 106 -4.94 6.92 -21.79
N ASP A 107 -6.12 6.36 -22.02
CA ASP A 107 -7.11 6.91 -22.97
C ASP A 107 -7.50 8.33 -22.56
N ILE A 108 -7.82 8.56 -21.30
CA ILE A 108 -8.16 9.88 -20.77
C ILE A 108 -6.99 10.85 -20.96
N MET A 109 -5.79 10.45 -20.62
CA MET A 109 -4.59 11.30 -20.69
C MET A 109 -4.28 11.74 -22.13
N THR A 110 -4.50 10.85 -23.10
CA THR A 110 -4.18 11.12 -24.50
C THR A 110 -5.28 11.89 -25.24
N HIS A 111 -6.49 11.93 -24.73
CA HIS A 111 -7.64 12.56 -25.35
C HIS A 111 -8.21 13.76 -24.59
N LYS A 112 -7.64 14.13 -23.46
CA LYS A 112 -8.11 15.32 -22.72
C LYS A 112 -7.71 16.60 -23.43
N GLN A 113 -8.55 17.58 -23.31
CA GLN A 113 -8.34 18.92 -23.89
C GLN A 113 -7.60 19.84 -22.92
#